data_bf0f50be9cb8c51d53106c2894467c60
#
_entry.id   bf0f50be9cb8c51d53106c2894467c60
#
_cell.length_a   1.000
_cell.length_b   1.000
_cell.length_c   1.000
_cell.angle_alpha   90.00
_cell.angle_beta   90.00
_cell.angle_gamma   90.00
#
_symmetry.space_group_name_H-M   'P 1'
#
loop_
_entity.id
_entity.type
_entity.pdbx_description
1 polymer ?
#
loop_
_entity_poly.entity_id
_entity_poly.type
_entity_poly.pdbx_seq_one_letter_code
_entity_poly.pdbx_strand_id
1 'polypeptide(L)'
;TKDCRHIFLIRDPAEVAASYHATMKRACAEDLGAIRQARLYDEICDLTGRAWPVIEGADVLANPASMLEAVCDTVGIAYTDAMLSWPPGRRTTDGPWAPYWYARVEASTGFEAPRASPHDLPAHLSEVVADCAPAYQHLKARKLTAR
;
A
#
# COMPACT_ATOMS: atom_id res chain seq x y z
N THR A 1 -19.09 -5.90 -6.71
CA THR A 1 -18.25 -4.68 -6.51
C THR A 1 -19.02 -3.60 -5.77
N LYS A 2 -20.28 -3.27 -6.16
CA LYS A 2 -21.08 -2.22 -5.49
C LYS A 2 -21.35 -2.52 -4.01
N ASP A 3 -21.44 -3.78 -3.64
CA ASP A 3 -21.72 -4.24 -2.28
C ASP A 3 -20.45 -4.49 -1.45
N CYS A 4 -19.28 -4.28 -2.05
CA CYS A 4 -18.00 -4.40 -1.35
C CYS A 4 -17.60 -3.09 -0.69
N ARG A 5 -16.82 -3.19 0.38
CA ARG A 5 -16.10 -2.07 0.97
C ARG A 5 -14.70 -2.03 0.36
N HIS A 6 -14.28 -0.86 -0.06
CA HIS A 6 -13.01 -0.69 -0.76
C HIS A 6 -12.02 0.10 0.10
N ILE A 7 -10.77 -0.30 0.03
CA ILE A 7 -9.63 0.38 0.66
C ILE A 7 -8.51 0.41 -0.37
N PHE A 8 -7.88 1.55 -0.55
CA PHE A 8 -6.77 1.72 -1.48
C PHE A 8 -5.49 2.00 -0.71
N LEU A 9 -4.56 1.06 -0.74
CA LEU A 9 -3.25 1.21 -0.11
C LEU A 9 -2.25 1.75 -1.12
N ILE A 10 -1.66 2.90 -0.82
CA ILE A 10 -0.60 3.52 -1.63
C ILE A 10 0.75 3.48 -0.92
N ARG A 11 1.80 3.50 -1.72
CA ARG A 11 3.18 3.68 -1.26
C ARG A 11 3.91 4.64 -2.18
N ASP A 12 4.94 5.28 -1.65
CA ASP A 12 5.82 6.14 -2.44
C ASP A 12 6.38 5.36 -3.64
N PRO A 13 6.22 5.85 -4.89
CA PRO A 13 6.69 5.18 -6.09
C PRO A 13 8.19 4.87 -6.08
N ALA A 14 9.00 5.69 -5.40
CA ALA A 14 10.44 5.44 -5.28
C ALA A 14 10.72 4.20 -4.44
N GLU A 15 9.99 3.99 -3.35
CA GLU A 15 10.11 2.79 -2.52
C GLU A 15 9.65 1.54 -3.27
N VAL A 16 8.54 1.66 -4.02
CA VAL A 16 8.02 0.54 -4.82
C VAL A 16 9.00 0.18 -5.93
N ALA A 17 9.52 1.18 -6.66
CA ALA A 17 10.49 0.97 -7.73
C ALA A 17 11.77 0.30 -7.24
N ALA A 18 12.33 0.77 -6.12
CA ALA A 18 13.52 0.18 -5.49
C ALA A 18 13.29 -1.27 -5.07
N SER A 19 12.17 -1.54 -4.41
CA SER A 19 11.81 -2.88 -3.96
C SER A 19 11.59 -3.85 -5.13
N TYR A 20 10.86 -3.40 -6.15
CA TYR A 20 10.58 -4.19 -7.34
C TYR A 20 11.85 -4.50 -8.12
N HIS A 21 12.71 -3.48 -8.34
CA HIS A 21 13.99 -3.65 -9.03
C HIS A 21 14.95 -4.60 -8.31
N ALA A 22 14.98 -4.57 -6.99
CA ALA A 22 15.80 -5.49 -6.20
C ALA A 22 15.47 -6.96 -6.49
N THR A 23 14.19 -7.27 -6.75
CA THR A 23 13.70 -8.64 -7.00
C THR A 23 13.72 -8.98 -8.49
N MET A 24 13.17 -8.11 -9.34
CA MET A 24 12.89 -8.40 -10.76
C MET A 24 13.96 -7.87 -11.72
N LYS A 25 14.92 -7.07 -11.24
CA LYS A 25 16.01 -6.43 -12.01
C LYS A 25 15.55 -5.47 -13.12
N ARG A 26 14.27 -5.31 -13.32
CA ARG A 26 13.63 -4.37 -14.24
C ARG A 26 12.37 -3.84 -13.59
N ALA A 27 12.00 -2.61 -13.88
CA ALA A 27 10.73 -2.03 -13.52
C ALA A 27 10.28 -1.04 -14.58
N CYS A 28 9.00 -1.01 -14.90
CA CYS A 28 8.35 0.02 -15.71
C CYS A 28 7.15 0.59 -14.91
N ALA A 29 6.56 1.67 -15.39
CA ALA A 29 5.46 2.34 -14.70
C ALA A 29 4.24 1.43 -14.52
N GLU A 30 3.98 0.55 -15.49
CA GLU A 30 2.91 -0.45 -15.43
C GLU A 30 3.13 -1.46 -14.30
N ASP A 31 4.38 -1.88 -14.07
CA ASP A 31 4.73 -2.84 -13.01
C ASP A 31 4.49 -2.26 -11.61
N LEU A 32 4.69 -0.95 -11.43
CA LEU A 32 4.45 -0.28 -10.17
C LEU A 32 2.95 -0.13 -9.84
N GLY A 33 2.12 -0.15 -10.86
CA GLY A 33 0.67 -0.19 -10.72
C GLY A 33 -0.01 1.11 -10.27
N ALA A 34 0.73 2.18 -9.96
CA ALA A 34 0.16 3.43 -9.43
C ALA A 34 -0.88 4.07 -10.38
N ILE A 35 -0.57 4.11 -11.67
CA ILE A 35 -1.47 4.68 -12.70
C ILE A 35 -2.76 3.87 -12.78
N ARG A 36 -2.65 2.55 -12.78
CA ARG A 36 -3.81 1.66 -12.83
C ARG A 36 -4.65 1.77 -11.55
N GLN A 37 -3.99 1.90 -10.40
CA GLN A 37 -4.66 2.05 -9.12
C GLN A 37 -5.45 3.37 -9.04
N ALA A 38 -4.90 4.48 -9.53
CA ALA A 38 -5.61 5.75 -9.59
C ALA A 38 -6.87 5.69 -10.47
N ARG A 39 -6.75 5.09 -11.66
CA ARG A 39 -7.92 4.87 -12.54
C ARG A 39 -8.97 4.00 -11.87
N LEU A 40 -8.57 2.90 -11.25
CA LEU A 40 -9.49 2.01 -10.54
C LEU A 40 -10.17 2.71 -9.38
N TYR A 41 -9.47 3.59 -8.66
CA TYR A 41 -10.06 4.40 -7.60
C TYR A 41 -11.19 5.28 -8.13
N ASP A 42 -10.93 6.03 -9.20
CA ASP A 42 -11.93 6.92 -9.78
C ASP A 42 -13.15 6.13 -10.30
N GLU A 43 -12.92 5.02 -11.03
CA GLU A 43 -13.97 4.12 -11.52
C GLU A 43 -14.84 3.55 -10.38
N ILE A 44 -14.23 3.15 -9.27
CA ILE A 44 -14.96 2.61 -8.12
C ILE A 44 -15.74 3.72 -7.40
N CYS A 45 -15.17 4.92 -7.26
CA CYS A 45 -15.87 6.05 -6.67
C CYS A 45 -17.09 6.44 -7.52
N ASP A 46 -16.95 6.50 -8.83
CA ASP A 46 -18.05 6.79 -9.76
C ASP A 46 -19.14 5.70 -9.71
N LEU A 47 -18.72 4.43 -9.71
CA LEU A 47 -19.65 3.30 -9.67
C LEU A 47 -20.46 3.23 -8.37
N THR A 48 -19.84 3.61 -7.24
CA THR A 48 -20.44 3.49 -5.90
C THR A 48 -21.05 4.79 -5.39
N GLY A 49 -20.79 5.92 -6.08
CA GLY A 49 -21.27 7.25 -5.69
C GLY A 49 -20.64 7.78 -4.40
N ARG A 50 -19.47 7.24 -3.98
CA ARG A 50 -18.81 7.66 -2.74
C ARG A 50 -17.28 7.59 -2.87
N ALA A 51 -16.59 8.45 -2.13
CA ALA A 51 -15.15 8.35 -1.95
C ALA A 51 -14.80 7.21 -0.98
N TRP A 52 -13.79 6.42 -1.34
CA TRP A 52 -13.27 5.35 -0.53
C TRP A 52 -11.96 5.75 0.15
N PRO A 53 -11.61 5.18 1.32
CA PRO A 53 -10.39 5.54 2.02
C PRO A 53 -9.15 5.14 1.22
N VAL A 54 -8.24 6.09 1.09
CA VAL A 54 -6.88 5.87 0.61
C VAL A 54 -5.96 5.87 1.82
N ILE A 55 -5.09 4.89 1.93
CA ILE A 55 -4.16 4.71 3.05
C ILE A 55 -2.74 4.73 2.52
N GLU A 56 -1.87 5.53 3.11
CA GLU A 56 -0.44 5.51 2.79
C GLU A 56 0.28 4.54 3.73
N GLY A 57 1.06 3.62 3.16
CA GLY A 57 1.77 2.61 3.94
C GLY A 57 2.70 3.19 5.01
N ALA A 58 3.35 4.32 4.73
CA ALA A 58 4.20 5.00 5.70
C ALA A 58 3.42 5.50 6.93
N ASP A 59 2.20 6.01 6.74
CA ASP A 59 1.34 6.48 7.86
C ASP A 59 0.91 5.30 8.74
N VAL A 60 0.58 4.15 8.12
CA VAL A 60 0.25 2.92 8.88
C VAL A 60 1.43 2.46 9.71
N LEU A 61 2.64 2.48 9.16
CA LEU A 61 3.84 2.07 9.89
C LEU A 61 4.24 3.08 10.98
N ALA A 62 3.95 4.37 10.79
CA ALA A 62 4.24 5.40 11.77
C ALA A 62 3.29 5.35 12.99
N ASN A 63 2.02 5.05 12.77
CA ASN A 63 1.01 4.95 13.84
C ASN A 63 -0.04 3.87 13.51
N PRO A 64 0.32 2.58 13.67
CA PRO A 64 -0.55 1.48 13.25
C PRO A 64 -1.91 1.47 13.94
N ALA A 65 -1.96 1.69 15.26
CA ALA A 65 -3.20 1.62 16.01
C ALA A 65 -4.22 2.66 15.54
N SER A 66 -3.84 3.95 15.55
CA SER A 66 -4.75 5.03 15.13
C SER A 66 -5.14 4.94 13.65
N MET A 67 -4.22 4.51 12.78
CA MET A 67 -4.54 4.33 11.35
C MET A 67 -5.52 3.18 11.13
N LEU A 68 -5.32 2.05 11.78
CA LEU A 68 -6.24 0.91 11.67
C LEU A 68 -7.61 1.23 12.28
N GLU A 69 -7.66 1.95 13.42
CA GLU A 69 -8.91 2.42 14.00
C GLU A 69 -9.69 3.31 13.02
N ALA A 70 -9.03 4.32 12.44
CA ALA A 70 -9.63 5.21 11.44
C ALA A 70 -10.12 4.47 10.18
N VAL A 71 -9.38 3.46 9.73
CA VAL A 71 -9.80 2.59 8.62
C VAL A 71 -11.04 1.78 9.00
N CYS A 72 -11.01 1.13 10.16
CA CYS A 72 -12.12 0.33 10.66
C CYS A 72 -13.41 1.16 10.78
N ASP A 73 -13.31 2.36 11.34
CA ASP A 73 -14.42 3.31 11.43
C ASP A 73 -14.98 3.67 10.05
N THR A 74 -14.09 3.98 9.10
CA THR A 74 -14.50 4.40 7.75
C THR A 74 -15.20 3.29 6.99
N VAL A 75 -14.76 2.04 7.15
CA VAL A 75 -15.38 0.90 6.47
C VAL A 75 -16.43 0.19 7.33
N GLY A 76 -16.63 0.62 8.57
CA GLY A 76 -17.68 0.11 9.47
C GLY A 76 -17.42 -1.32 9.94
N ILE A 77 -16.20 -1.61 10.37
CA ILE A 77 -15.83 -2.84 11.10
C ILE A 77 -15.28 -2.49 12.46
N ALA A 78 -15.40 -3.40 13.42
CA ALA A 78 -14.86 -3.16 14.76
C ALA A 78 -13.33 -3.25 14.75
N TYR A 79 -12.66 -2.25 15.31
CA TYR A 79 -11.24 -2.30 15.61
C TYR A 79 -10.94 -3.21 16.81
N THR A 80 -9.79 -3.86 16.81
CA THR A 80 -9.26 -4.61 17.94
C THR A 80 -7.73 -4.59 17.92
N ASP A 81 -7.11 -4.54 19.11
CA ASP A 81 -5.65 -4.58 19.26
C ASP A 81 -5.01 -5.87 18.72
N ALA A 82 -5.80 -6.93 18.57
CA ALA A 82 -5.35 -8.15 17.89
C ALA A 82 -4.90 -7.93 16.45
N MET A 83 -5.27 -6.80 15.83
CA MET A 83 -4.82 -6.41 14.49
C MET A 83 -3.37 -5.88 14.47
N LEU A 84 -2.78 -5.59 15.64
CA LEU A 84 -1.44 -5.00 15.74
C LEU A 84 -0.31 -6.04 15.80
N SER A 85 -0.62 -7.29 16.07
CA SER A 85 0.39 -8.34 16.22
C SER A 85 -0.11 -9.68 15.69
N TRP A 86 0.83 -10.51 15.24
CA TRP A 86 0.56 -11.83 14.69
C TRP A 86 1.72 -12.80 14.97
N PRO A 87 1.48 -14.11 15.03
CA PRO A 87 2.55 -15.09 15.13
C PRO A 87 3.39 -15.09 13.85
N PRO A 88 4.73 -15.27 13.95
CA PRO A 88 5.60 -15.39 12.79
C PRO A 88 5.33 -16.71 12.06
N GLY A 89 5.77 -16.79 10.82
CA GLY A 89 5.72 -17.99 10.00
C GLY A 89 4.76 -17.94 8.83
N ARG A 90 4.94 -18.89 7.95
CA ARG A 90 4.12 -19.08 6.74
C ARG A 90 2.70 -19.54 7.11
N ARG A 91 1.72 -19.05 6.38
CA ARG A 91 0.30 -19.43 6.53
C ARG A 91 -0.13 -20.33 5.38
N THR A 92 -1.07 -21.23 5.66
CA THR A 92 -1.67 -22.10 4.62
C THR A 92 -2.48 -21.31 3.59
N THR A 93 -2.87 -20.10 3.93
CA THR A 93 -3.60 -19.16 3.04
C THR A 93 -2.70 -18.30 2.17
N ASP A 94 -1.36 -18.37 2.38
CA ASP A 94 -0.42 -17.61 1.56
C ASP A 94 -0.45 -18.11 0.11
N GLY A 95 -0.57 -17.17 -0.81
CA GLY A 95 -0.66 -17.48 -2.23
C GLY A 95 0.67 -17.91 -2.86
N PRO A 96 0.68 -18.24 -4.16
CA PRO A 96 1.86 -18.74 -4.88
C PRO A 96 3.01 -17.73 -4.94
N TRP A 97 2.76 -16.46 -4.67
CA TRP A 97 3.76 -15.39 -4.65
C TRP A 97 4.57 -15.33 -3.34
N ALA A 98 4.12 -16.01 -2.28
CA ALA A 98 4.75 -15.97 -0.97
C ALA A 98 6.26 -16.29 -0.99
N PRO A 99 6.76 -17.31 -1.71
CA PRO A 99 8.19 -17.62 -1.74
C PRO A 99 9.07 -16.48 -2.28
N TYR A 100 8.51 -15.58 -3.07
CA TYR A 100 9.24 -14.47 -3.71
C TYR A 100 9.17 -13.17 -2.92
N TRP A 101 8.07 -12.94 -2.17
CA TRP A 101 7.77 -11.63 -1.61
C TRP A 101 7.56 -11.62 -0.09
N TYR A 102 7.25 -12.77 0.55
CA TYR A 102 6.77 -12.80 1.92
C TYR A 102 7.81 -13.13 2.97
N ALA A 103 9.07 -13.37 2.61
CA ALA A 103 10.11 -13.75 3.58
C ALA A 103 10.17 -12.80 4.78
N ARG A 104 9.97 -11.50 4.55
CA ARG A 104 9.95 -10.48 5.59
C ARG A 104 8.66 -10.49 6.40
N VAL A 105 7.52 -10.68 5.74
CA VAL A 105 6.21 -10.80 6.39
C VAL A 105 6.17 -12.05 7.27
N GLU A 106 6.70 -13.17 6.78
CA GLU A 106 6.80 -14.42 7.53
C GLU A 106 7.67 -14.31 8.79
N ALA A 107 8.71 -13.45 8.76
CA ALA A 107 9.57 -13.20 9.92
C ALA A 107 8.99 -12.16 10.90
N SER A 108 7.98 -11.39 10.50
CA SER A 108 7.42 -10.32 11.32
C SER A 108 6.41 -10.82 12.33
N THR A 109 6.25 -10.07 13.41
CA THR A 109 5.25 -10.31 14.46
C THR A 109 4.35 -9.10 14.73
N GLY A 110 4.53 -8.02 13.97
CA GLY A 110 3.81 -6.76 14.10
C GLY A 110 4.32 -5.73 13.10
N PHE A 111 3.86 -4.51 13.23
CA PHE A 111 4.30 -3.40 12.38
C PHE A 111 5.72 -2.95 12.78
N GLU A 112 6.58 -2.78 11.79
CA GLU A 112 7.92 -2.19 11.98
C GLU A 112 7.87 -0.70 11.61
N ALA A 113 8.76 0.09 12.21
CA ALA A 113 8.89 1.51 11.84
C ALA A 113 9.15 1.67 10.33
N PRO A 114 8.63 2.75 9.72
CA PRO A 114 8.89 3.02 8.31
C PRO A 114 10.39 3.14 8.06
N ARG A 115 10.86 2.59 6.96
CA ARG A 115 12.25 2.75 6.52
C ARG A 115 12.39 4.04 5.74
N ALA A 116 13.57 4.63 5.80
CA ALA A 116 13.90 5.76 4.92
C ALA A 116 13.76 5.34 3.45
N SER A 117 13.15 6.21 2.65
CA SER A 117 13.08 6.01 1.20
C SER A 117 14.50 5.98 0.62
N PRO A 118 14.77 5.17 -0.40
CA PRO A 118 16.07 5.14 -1.04
C PRO A 118 16.37 6.49 -1.68
N HIS A 119 17.52 7.08 -1.32
CA HIS A 119 17.92 8.38 -1.84
C HIS A 119 18.59 8.30 -3.21
N ASP A 120 19.17 7.13 -3.55
CA ASP A 120 19.89 6.91 -4.79
C ASP A 120 19.21 5.83 -5.63
N LEU A 121 18.32 6.26 -6.51
CA LEU A 121 17.74 5.39 -7.52
C LEU A 121 18.57 5.46 -8.82
N PRO A 122 18.79 4.32 -9.51
CA PRO A 122 19.29 4.33 -10.86
C PRO A 122 18.47 5.27 -11.76
N ALA A 123 19.13 5.97 -12.71
CA ALA A 123 18.48 6.98 -13.54
C ALA A 123 17.20 6.47 -14.24
N HIS A 124 17.23 5.23 -14.77
CA HIS A 124 16.06 4.62 -15.43
C HIS A 124 14.87 4.40 -14.48
N LEU A 125 15.11 4.22 -13.16
CA LEU A 125 14.04 4.13 -12.17
C LEU A 125 13.49 5.50 -11.80
N SER A 126 14.30 6.55 -11.88
CA SER A 126 13.85 7.92 -11.64
C SER A 126 12.81 8.36 -12.67
N GLU A 127 12.94 7.95 -13.93
CA GLU A 127 11.95 8.18 -14.98
C GLU A 127 10.64 7.43 -14.68
N VAL A 128 10.73 6.15 -14.32
CA VAL A 128 9.56 5.33 -13.92
C VAL A 128 8.81 5.94 -12.73
N VAL A 129 9.55 6.45 -11.74
CA VAL A 129 8.97 7.15 -10.57
C VAL A 129 8.28 8.44 -11.01
N ALA A 130 8.90 9.22 -11.90
CA ALA A 130 8.31 10.44 -12.42
C ALA A 130 6.99 10.19 -13.17
N ASP A 131 6.91 9.13 -13.96
CA ASP A 131 5.69 8.71 -14.67
C ASP A 131 4.56 8.31 -13.70
N CYS A 132 4.91 7.72 -12.56
CA CYS A 132 3.94 7.31 -11.55
C CYS A 132 3.52 8.45 -10.61
N ALA A 133 4.32 9.51 -10.49
CA ALA A 133 4.12 10.57 -9.52
C ALA A 133 2.75 11.27 -9.61
N PRO A 134 2.21 11.64 -10.79
CA PRO A 134 0.89 12.27 -10.87
C PRO A 134 -0.22 11.40 -10.30
N ALA A 135 -0.22 10.10 -10.61
CA ALA A 135 -1.21 9.14 -10.12
C ALA A 135 -1.11 8.94 -8.59
N TYR A 136 0.11 8.84 -8.09
CA TYR A 136 0.35 8.78 -6.65
C TYR A 136 -0.13 10.04 -5.92
N GLN A 137 0.19 11.24 -6.42
CA GLN A 137 -0.26 12.49 -5.81
C GLN A 137 -1.78 12.65 -5.86
N HIS A 138 -2.43 12.21 -6.94
CA HIS A 138 -3.88 12.16 -7.05
C HIS A 138 -4.52 11.35 -5.91
N LEU A 139 -3.99 10.16 -5.62
CA LEU A 139 -4.47 9.34 -4.51
C LEU A 139 -4.05 9.90 -3.15
N LYS A 140 -2.80 10.36 -3.02
CA LYS A 140 -2.26 10.91 -1.78
C LYS A 140 -3.04 12.13 -1.27
N ALA A 141 -3.55 12.96 -2.17
CA ALA A 141 -4.40 14.11 -1.81
C ALA A 141 -5.72 13.70 -1.16
N ARG A 142 -6.10 12.43 -1.22
CA ARG A 142 -7.33 11.83 -0.69
C ARG A 142 -7.08 10.88 0.48
N LYS A 143 -5.85 10.84 0.98
CA LYS A 143 -5.49 9.89 2.02
C LYS A 143 -6.23 10.17 3.32
N LEU A 144 -6.59 9.09 3.99
CA LEU A 144 -7.12 9.11 5.34
C LEU A 144 -6.02 9.57 6.31
N THR A 145 -6.39 10.45 7.22
CA THR A 145 -5.52 10.87 8.32
C THR A 145 -6.08 10.34 9.63
N ALA A 146 -5.24 9.71 10.45
CA ALA A 146 -5.61 9.35 11.81
C ALA A 146 -5.87 10.64 12.62
N ARG A 147 -6.83 10.57 13.53
CA ARG A 147 -7.14 11.65 14.47
C ARG A 147 -6.26 11.57 15.70
#